data_1d8d03b29d6ecb15ab75dd031ef48208
#
_entry.id   1d8d03b29d6ecb15ab75dd031ef48208
#
_cell.length_a   1.000
_cell.length_b   1.000
_cell.length_c   1.000
_cell.angle_alpha   90.00
_cell.angle_beta   90.00
_cell.angle_gamma   90.00
#
_symmetry.space_group_name_H-M   'P 1'
#
loop_
_entity.id
_entity.type
_entity.pdbx_description
1 polymer ?
#
loop_
_entity_poly.entity_id
_entity_poly.type
_entity_poly.pdbx_seq_one_letter_code
_entity_poly.pdbx_strand_id
1 'polypeptide(L)'
;MKKIYIFILTLGIISCSSDDEVGIDNSDLIGNWNWTNTDGGIGFHIHETPETTGKIIHLNLSANYEYSVTENGIQISNGVYELIMKKSIYSGEMERFIQFPENQQYLGIVTSGIIKTYETNKLDISDNNHDRIGSGFIKIE
;
A
#
# COMPACT_ATOMS: atom_id res chain seq x y z
N MET A 1 75.25 -0.96 -1.48
CA MET A 1 74.08 -1.65 -0.87
C MET A 1 72.86 -0.80 -1.19
N LYS A 2 72.03 -1.27 -2.17
CA LYS A 2 70.80 -0.57 -2.60
C LYS A 2 69.65 -1.16 -1.79
N LYS A 3 69.00 -0.32 -0.93
CA LYS A 3 67.78 -0.70 -0.22
C LYS A 3 66.58 -0.55 -1.12
N ILE A 4 65.96 -1.69 -1.46
CA ILE A 4 64.69 -1.73 -2.24
C ILE A 4 63.56 -1.59 -1.23
N TYR A 5 62.81 -0.50 -1.30
CA TYR A 5 61.56 -0.35 -0.56
C TYR A 5 60.42 -0.93 -1.41
N ILE A 6 59.89 -2.06 -0.96
CA ILE A 6 58.65 -2.63 -1.55
C ILE A 6 57.47 -1.91 -0.94
N PHE A 7 56.81 -1.11 -1.75
CA PHE A 7 55.56 -0.44 -1.39
C PHE A 7 54.39 -1.38 -1.67
N ILE A 8 53.87 -2.01 -0.63
CA ILE A 8 52.66 -2.88 -0.74
C ILE A 8 51.48 -1.97 -0.74
N LEU A 9 50.86 -1.80 -1.95
CA LEU A 9 49.60 -1.10 -2.16
C LEU A 9 48.47 -2.06 -1.82
N THR A 10 47.91 -1.96 -0.61
CA THR A 10 46.72 -2.69 -0.21
C THR A 10 45.51 -2.01 -0.88
N LEU A 11 45.01 -2.60 -1.97
CA LEU A 11 43.69 -2.28 -2.51
C LEU A 11 42.63 -2.78 -1.52
N GLY A 12 42.06 -1.86 -0.75
CA GLY A 12 40.82 -2.11 -0.03
C GLY A 12 39.68 -2.26 -1.04
N ILE A 13 39.19 -3.46 -1.26
CA ILE A 13 37.93 -3.69 -1.93
C ILE A 13 36.84 -3.27 -0.96
N ILE A 14 36.30 -2.07 -1.18
CA ILE A 14 35.05 -1.65 -0.56
C ILE A 14 33.97 -2.47 -1.29
N SER A 15 33.62 -3.62 -0.73
CA SER A 15 32.41 -4.33 -1.10
C SER A 15 31.23 -3.51 -0.59
N CYS A 16 30.69 -2.66 -1.46
CA CYS A 16 29.38 -2.09 -1.26
C CYS A 16 28.38 -3.22 -1.54
N SER A 17 27.98 -3.95 -0.52
CA SER A 17 26.74 -4.72 -0.59
C SER A 17 25.61 -3.70 -0.62
N SER A 18 25.09 -3.39 -1.79
CA SER A 18 23.75 -2.89 -1.91
C SER A 18 22.85 -4.04 -1.47
N ASP A 19 22.41 -4.02 -0.21
CA ASP A 19 21.20 -4.72 0.18
C ASP A 19 20.10 -4.04 -0.64
N ASP A 20 19.80 -4.60 -1.81
CA ASP A 20 18.55 -4.35 -2.49
C ASP A 20 17.48 -4.87 -1.53
N GLU A 21 16.89 -3.98 -0.73
CA GLU A 21 15.67 -4.29 -0.02
C GLU A 21 14.65 -4.67 -1.09
N VAL A 22 14.48 -5.98 -1.26
CA VAL A 22 13.45 -6.52 -2.14
C VAL A 22 12.13 -6.10 -1.50
N GLY A 23 11.52 -5.06 -2.06
CA GLY A 23 10.22 -4.57 -1.60
C GLY A 23 9.20 -5.70 -1.61
N ILE A 24 8.19 -5.61 -0.77
CA ILE A 24 7.09 -6.58 -0.74
C ILE A 24 6.39 -6.54 -2.09
N ASP A 25 6.22 -7.70 -2.75
CA ASP A 25 5.60 -7.81 -4.06
C ASP A 25 4.21 -7.15 -4.07
N ASN A 26 3.99 -6.27 -5.05
CA ASN A 26 2.74 -5.55 -5.27
C ASN A 26 2.08 -5.87 -6.62
N SER A 27 2.57 -6.87 -7.33
CA SER A 27 2.16 -7.18 -8.71
C SER A 27 0.65 -7.43 -8.86
N ASP A 28 0.01 -8.03 -7.86
CA ASP A 28 -1.43 -8.28 -7.81
C ASP A 28 -2.25 -7.02 -7.48
N LEU A 29 -1.62 -6.00 -6.93
CA LEU A 29 -2.27 -4.73 -6.58
C LEU A 29 -2.32 -3.73 -7.74
N ILE A 30 -1.46 -3.90 -8.75
CA ILE A 30 -1.31 -2.95 -9.86
C ILE A 30 -2.60 -2.85 -10.66
N GLY A 31 -3.09 -1.63 -10.85
CA GLY A 31 -4.23 -1.33 -11.70
C GLY A 31 -5.11 -0.20 -11.20
N ASN A 32 -6.24 -0.05 -11.88
CA ASN A 32 -7.30 0.88 -11.50
C ASN A 32 -8.40 0.10 -10.77
N TRP A 33 -8.80 0.62 -9.63
CA TRP A 33 -9.75 0.01 -8.73
C TRP A 33 -10.92 0.95 -8.48
N ASN A 34 -12.13 0.50 -8.78
CA ASN A 34 -13.36 1.25 -8.50
C ASN A 34 -13.85 0.88 -7.09
N TRP A 35 -13.98 1.88 -6.23
CA TRP A 35 -14.54 1.71 -4.90
C TRP A 35 -16.00 1.25 -4.97
N THR A 36 -16.35 0.28 -4.15
CA THR A 36 -17.70 -0.28 -4.07
C THR A 36 -18.40 0.03 -2.77
N ASN A 37 -17.66 0.03 -1.67
CA ASN A 37 -18.22 0.25 -0.34
C ASN A 37 -17.13 0.56 0.69
N THR A 38 -17.54 1.19 1.79
CA THR A 38 -16.80 1.23 3.05
C THR A 38 -17.77 0.87 4.15
N ASP A 39 -17.44 -0.20 4.88
CA ASP A 39 -18.28 -0.75 5.94
C ASP A 39 -17.51 -0.88 7.25
N GLY A 40 -18.24 -0.86 8.38
CA GLY A 40 -17.68 -1.14 9.69
C GLY A 40 -18.06 -0.16 10.78
N GLY A 41 -17.11 0.10 11.67
CA GLY A 41 -17.31 0.93 12.84
C GLY A 41 -18.00 0.19 13.99
N ILE A 42 -18.04 0.83 15.16
CA ILE A 42 -18.69 0.28 16.36
C ILE A 42 -20.18 0.03 16.07
N GLY A 43 -20.60 -1.24 16.17
CA GLY A 43 -21.98 -1.62 15.85
C GLY A 43 -22.31 -1.61 14.35
N PHE A 44 -21.31 -1.64 13.47
CA PHE A 44 -21.48 -1.68 12.00
C PHE A 44 -22.36 -0.54 11.45
N HIS A 45 -22.26 0.65 12.03
CA HIS A 45 -23.07 1.81 11.64
C HIS A 45 -22.55 2.53 10.38
N ILE A 46 -21.32 2.23 9.94
CA ILE A 46 -20.76 2.78 8.69
C ILE A 46 -21.16 1.83 7.58
N HIS A 47 -21.88 2.36 6.60
CA HIS A 47 -22.21 1.69 5.34
C HIS A 47 -22.30 2.75 4.24
N GLU A 48 -21.17 2.97 3.58
CA GLU A 48 -21.04 3.96 2.51
C GLU A 48 -20.84 3.23 1.18
N THR A 49 -21.59 3.63 0.18
CA THR A 49 -21.49 3.14 -1.19
C THR A 49 -21.58 4.32 -2.16
N PRO A 50 -21.28 4.13 -3.47
CA PRO A 50 -21.50 5.15 -4.49
C PRO A 50 -22.94 5.67 -4.47
N GLU A 51 -23.94 4.77 -4.28
CA GLU A 51 -25.35 5.13 -4.26
C GLU A 51 -25.73 5.98 -3.03
N THR A 52 -25.17 5.68 -1.86
CA THR A 52 -25.52 6.39 -0.63
C THR A 52 -24.81 7.73 -0.50
N THR A 53 -23.61 7.85 -1.09
CA THR A 53 -22.77 9.05 -0.97
C THR A 53 -22.77 9.95 -2.20
N GLY A 54 -23.18 9.43 -3.36
CA GLY A 54 -23.04 10.11 -4.65
C GLY A 54 -21.58 10.24 -5.12
N LYS A 55 -20.65 9.50 -4.53
CA LYS A 55 -19.22 9.55 -4.84
C LYS A 55 -18.80 8.37 -5.72
N ILE A 56 -18.09 8.67 -6.79
CA ILE A 56 -17.38 7.68 -7.60
C ILE A 56 -15.91 7.84 -7.28
N ILE A 57 -15.35 6.87 -6.56
CA ILE A 57 -13.94 6.90 -6.13
C ILE A 57 -13.15 5.85 -6.90
N HIS A 58 -12.05 6.27 -7.53
CA HIS A 58 -11.10 5.36 -8.15
C HIS A 58 -9.76 5.45 -7.42
N LEU A 59 -9.19 4.30 -7.13
CA LEU A 59 -7.85 4.12 -6.59
C LEU A 59 -6.97 3.52 -7.70
N ASN A 60 -5.89 4.20 -8.06
CA ASN A 60 -4.85 3.64 -8.93
C ASN A 60 -3.66 3.24 -8.07
N LEU A 61 -3.12 2.05 -8.29
CA LEU A 61 -1.88 1.56 -7.70
C LEU A 61 -0.92 1.17 -8.81
N SER A 62 0.31 1.69 -8.76
CA SER A 62 1.34 1.45 -9.77
C SER A 62 2.42 0.46 -9.31
N ALA A 63 3.19 -0.06 -10.27
CA ALA A 63 4.34 -0.93 -10.01
C ALA A 63 5.45 -0.23 -9.19
N ASN A 64 5.52 1.10 -9.26
CA ASN A 64 6.51 1.91 -8.55
C ASN A 64 6.06 2.34 -7.14
N TYR A 65 5.04 1.66 -6.57
CA TYR A 65 4.44 1.99 -5.27
C TYR A 65 3.85 3.40 -5.21
N GLU A 66 3.45 3.96 -6.35
CA GLU A 66 2.71 5.21 -6.41
C GLU A 66 1.20 4.93 -6.39
N TYR A 67 0.46 5.85 -5.79
CA TYR A 67 -1.00 5.80 -5.80
C TYR A 67 -1.59 7.12 -6.28
N SER A 68 -2.80 7.06 -6.80
CA SER A 68 -3.66 8.23 -6.94
C SER A 68 -5.11 7.87 -6.61
N VAL A 69 -5.81 8.83 -6.03
CA VAL A 69 -7.24 8.73 -5.74
C VAL A 69 -7.98 9.84 -6.48
N THR A 70 -9.01 9.46 -7.22
CA THR A 70 -9.93 10.42 -7.83
C THR A 70 -11.32 10.28 -7.22
N GLU A 71 -12.01 11.41 -7.04
CA GLU A 71 -13.42 11.46 -6.66
C GLU A 71 -14.18 12.20 -7.76
N ASN A 72 -15.18 11.56 -8.34
CA ASN A 72 -16.00 12.12 -9.44
C ASN A 72 -15.14 12.65 -10.61
N GLY A 73 -14.05 11.93 -10.95
CA GLY A 73 -13.14 12.29 -12.03
C GLY A 73 -12.08 13.35 -11.69
N ILE A 74 -12.09 13.91 -10.48
CA ILE A 74 -11.10 14.89 -10.02
C ILE A 74 -10.09 14.18 -9.12
N GLN A 75 -8.79 14.33 -9.40
CA GLN A 75 -7.75 13.80 -8.52
C GLN A 75 -7.72 14.57 -7.21
N ILE A 76 -7.96 13.85 -6.10
CA ILE A 76 -8.02 14.43 -4.75
C ILE A 76 -6.79 14.06 -3.91
N SER A 77 -6.04 13.01 -4.29
CA SER A 77 -4.81 12.61 -3.62
C SER A 77 -3.90 11.84 -4.55
N ASN A 78 -2.60 11.92 -4.32
CA ASN A 78 -1.58 11.08 -4.94
C ASN A 78 -0.31 11.08 -4.09
N GLY A 79 0.54 10.08 -4.30
CA GLY A 79 1.82 9.95 -3.57
C GLY A 79 2.40 8.56 -3.72
N VAL A 80 3.26 8.21 -2.79
CA VAL A 80 3.87 6.89 -2.68
C VAL A 80 3.24 6.17 -1.48
N TYR A 81 2.84 4.92 -1.67
CA TYR A 81 2.38 4.07 -0.59
C TYR A 81 3.48 3.12 -0.12
N GLU A 82 3.40 2.70 1.11
CA GLU A 82 4.27 1.68 1.67
C GLU A 82 3.53 0.35 1.81
N LEU A 83 4.25 -0.75 1.58
CA LEU A 83 3.82 -2.10 1.95
C LEU A 83 4.75 -2.63 3.02
N ILE A 84 4.18 -3.09 4.12
CA ILE A 84 4.89 -3.76 5.20
C ILE A 84 4.18 -5.05 5.60
N MET A 85 4.90 -5.96 6.23
CA MET A 85 4.27 -7.12 6.89
C MET A 85 3.89 -6.72 8.31
N LYS A 86 2.62 -6.90 8.67
CA LYS A 86 2.11 -6.57 9.99
C LYS A 86 1.23 -7.69 10.53
N LYS A 87 1.31 -7.95 11.82
CA LYS A 87 0.44 -8.93 12.45
C LYS A 87 -1.00 -8.44 12.46
N SER A 88 -1.88 -9.21 11.85
CA SER A 88 -3.32 -8.94 11.84
C SER A 88 -3.92 -9.27 13.21
N ILE A 89 -4.71 -8.34 13.77
CA ILE A 89 -5.44 -8.61 15.02
C ILE A 89 -6.60 -9.60 14.80
N TYR A 90 -7.01 -9.84 13.55
CA TYR A 90 -8.12 -10.72 13.20
C TYR A 90 -7.69 -12.17 12.99
N SER A 91 -6.62 -12.38 12.20
CA SER A 91 -6.10 -13.72 11.91
C SER A 91 -4.98 -14.16 12.85
N GLY A 92 -4.29 -13.21 13.48
CA GLY A 92 -3.08 -13.45 14.24
C GLY A 92 -1.84 -13.71 13.39
N GLU A 93 -1.98 -13.75 12.06
CA GLU A 93 -0.91 -14.00 11.09
C GLU A 93 -0.27 -12.71 10.58
N MET A 94 0.93 -12.83 10.00
CA MET A 94 1.59 -11.73 9.31
C MET A 94 0.93 -11.54 7.94
N GLU A 95 0.39 -10.36 7.71
CA GLU A 95 -0.32 -10.01 6.48
C GLU A 95 0.25 -8.73 5.87
N ARG A 96 0.09 -8.56 4.55
CA ARG A 96 0.47 -7.31 3.87
C ARG A 96 -0.39 -6.17 4.41
N PHE A 97 0.27 -5.09 4.76
CA PHE A 97 -0.34 -3.87 5.25
C PHE A 97 0.06 -2.73 4.32
N ILE A 98 -0.91 -2.04 3.76
CA ILE A 98 -0.70 -0.83 2.96
C ILE A 98 -0.83 0.39 3.86
N GLN A 99 -0.01 1.40 3.58
CA GLN A 99 -0.07 2.68 4.28
C GLN A 99 0.14 3.82 3.28
N PHE A 100 -0.83 4.73 3.21
CA PHE A 100 -0.69 6.01 2.52
C PHE A 100 -0.12 7.06 3.50
N PRO A 101 0.53 8.12 3.01
CA PRO A 101 1.04 9.18 3.88
C PRO A 101 -0.06 9.80 4.77
N GLU A 102 0.27 10.07 6.03
CA GLU A 102 -0.70 10.50 7.06
C GLU A 102 -1.35 11.87 6.82
N ASN A 103 -0.77 12.71 5.98
CA ASN A 103 -1.24 14.08 5.73
C ASN A 103 -2.38 14.17 4.70
N GLN A 104 -3.15 13.10 4.56
CA GLN A 104 -4.19 13.03 3.57
C GLN A 104 -5.52 13.54 4.12
N GLN A 105 -6.21 14.32 3.30
CA GLN A 105 -7.62 14.62 3.49
C GLN A 105 -8.41 13.30 3.57
N TYR A 106 -9.52 13.28 4.35
CA TYR A 106 -10.42 12.13 4.36
C TYR A 106 -10.88 11.80 2.94
N LEU A 107 -10.53 10.62 2.48
CA LEU A 107 -10.73 10.18 1.10
C LEU A 107 -12.02 9.35 0.89
N GLY A 108 -12.75 9.03 1.96
CA GLY A 108 -13.90 8.13 1.92
C GLY A 108 -13.53 6.65 1.83
N ILE A 109 -12.24 6.34 1.85
CA ILE A 109 -11.69 4.97 1.81
C ILE A 109 -10.71 4.75 2.94
N VAL A 110 -10.49 3.49 3.30
CA VAL A 110 -9.43 3.11 4.25
C VAL A 110 -8.07 3.27 3.56
N THR A 111 -7.18 4.07 4.14
CA THR A 111 -5.86 4.43 3.59
C THR A 111 -4.70 3.78 4.34
N SER A 112 -4.99 3.04 5.42
CA SER A 112 -3.99 2.32 6.21
C SER A 112 -4.61 1.05 6.76
N GLY A 113 -4.19 -0.12 6.27
CA GLY A 113 -4.82 -1.37 6.66
C GLY A 113 -4.25 -2.61 5.99
N ILE A 114 -4.76 -3.76 6.41
CA ILE A 114 -4.48 -5.04 5.77
C ILE A 114 -5.05 -5.01 4.36
N ILE A 115 -4.21 -5.28 3.35
CA ILE A 115 -4.61 -5.28 1.95
C ILE A 115 -4.62 -6.70 1.39
N LYS A 116 -5.71 -7.07 0.74
CA LYS A 116 -5.91 -8.40 0.13
C LYS A 116 -6.57 -8.28 -1.23
N THR A 117 -6.14 -9.14 -2.14
CA THR A 117 -6.82 -9.35 -3.44
C THR A 117 -7.55 -10.67 -3.43
N TYR A 118 -8.70 -10.72 -4.08
CA TYR A 118 -9.53 -11.90 -4.23
C TYR A 118 -9.99 -12.03 -5.68
N GLU A 119 -10.15 -13.27 -6.15
CA GLU A 119 -10.78 -13.57 -7.45
C GLU A 119 -10.20 -12.77 -8.63
N THR A 120 -8.93 -12.41 -8.60
CA THR A 120 -8.22 -11.63 -9.62
C THR A 120 -8.68 -10.17 -9.83
N ASN A 121 -9.90 -9.81 -9.42
CA ASN A 121 -10.50 -8.50 -9.70
C ASN A 121 -11.11 -7.80 -8.48
N LYS A 122 -10.95 -8.34 -7.27
CA LYS A 122 -11.42 -7.71 -6.02
C LYS A 122 -10.26 -7.36 -5.13
N LEU A 123 -10.35 -6.21 -4.48
CA LEU A 123 -9.37 -5.70 -3.54
C LEU A 123 -10.10 -5.20 -2.29
N ASP A 124 -9.59 -5.55 -1.12
CA ASP A 124 -10.04 -5.04 0.16
C ASP A 124 -8.88 -4.39 0.91
N ILE A 125 -9.15 -3.25 1.55
CA ILE A 125 -8.27 -2.61 2.52
C ILE A 125 -9.06 -2.49 3.81
N SER A 126 -8.63 -3.22 4.87
CA SER A 126 -9.30 -3.21 6.17
C SER A 126 -8.36 -2.66 7.22
N ASP A 127 -8.82 -1.72 8.03
CA ASP A 127 -8.05 -1.26 9.16
C ASP A 127 -7.67 -2.44 10.08
N ASN A 128 -6.61 -2.28 10.85
CA ASN A 128 -6.17 -3.30 11.79
C ASN A 128 -6.56 -2.90 13.23
N ASN A 129 -7.79 -2.40 13.38
CA ASN A 129 -8.36 -1.91 14.63
C ASN A 129 -9.62 -2.70 15.02
N HIS A 130 -10.01 -2.59 16.28
CA HIS A 130 -11.21 -3.29 16.79
C HIS A 130 -12.52 -2.81 16.17
N ASP A 131 -12.55 -1.59 15.61
CA ASP A 131 -13.75 -1.00 15.00
C ASP A 131 -14.03 -1.55 13.59
N ARG A 132 -13.07 -2.22 13.01
CA ARG A 132 -13.22 -3.01 11.78
C ARG A 132 -13.82 -2.26 10.61
N ILE A 133 -13.17 -1.16 10.20
CA ILE A 133 -13.55 -0.44 9.00
C ILE A 133 -12.79 -1.00 7.81
N GLY A 134 -13.51 -1.33 6.74
CA GLY A 134 -12.93 -1.85 5.50
C GLY A 134 -13.52 -1.19 4.28
N SER A 135 -12.69 -1.01 3.25
CA SER A 135 -13.10 -0.52 1.94
C SER A 135 -12.90 -1.61 0.88
N GLY A 136 -13.95 -1.87 0.11
CA GLY A 136 -13.95 -2.83 -0.99
C GLY A 136 -13.82 -2.14 -2.34
N PHE A 137 -13.16 -2.83 -3.28
CA PHE A 137 -12.92 -2.32 -4.63
C PHE A 137 -13.04 -3.43 -5.66
N ILE A 138 -13.41 -3.05 -6.90
CA ILE A 138 -13.40 -3.93 -8.07
C ILE A 138 -12.45 -3.34 -9.11
N LYS A 139 -11.62 -4.20 -9.71
CA LYS A 139 -10.68 -3.81 -10.77
C LYS A 139 -11.45 -3.32 -12.00
N ILE A 140 -11.01 -2.22 -12.55
CA ILE A 140 -11.49 -1.68 -13.83
C ILE A 140 -10.49 -2.12 -14.89
N GLU A 141 -10.97 -2.67 -15.99
CA GLU A 141 -10.17 -3.02 -17.16
C GLU A 141 -9.61 -1.79 -17.90
#